data_755ab55141d2796c0931666a15dcf405
#
_entry.id   755ab55141d2796c0931666a15dcf405
#
_cell.length_a   1.000
_cell.length_b   1.000
_cell.length_c   1.000
_cell.angle_alpha   90.00
_cell.angle_beta   90.00
_cell.angle_gamma   90.00
#
_symmetry.space_group_name_H-M   'P 1'
#
loop_
_entity.id
_entity.type
_entity.pdbx_description
1 polymer ?
#
loop_
_entity_poly.entity_id
_entity_poly.type
_entity_poly.pdbx_seq_one_letter_code
_entity_poly.pdbx_strand_id
1 'polypeptide(L)'
;YGSKIRNRGANGYFKIGMPVGPSVYDADEQDEMRSNLAFVADFDHFNEYAYFGLNDYRGNENTLSLNLMYNHYFTYRSSLIVGAQGHLQYYRESFANNTPWIAAAPATLYDFDRNEQEVGAYAEYTYSIKDKFSVVAGIRGDYNAFYDKFFVTPRGHIRWNITPSTTLRGSAGLGYRSTNVITDNIGMLATGRQIVIPDFDGFNRLEKALTVGGSLTQTFGLVSPGDATLSFDYFRTQFYNSVIADQEYSADQIVLYNSDKRSYTDTYQIDFSWTPVERLDIFATFRYTDSEMTIDRPDGKTARVERPLVSQYKTLLNIQYATKFRRWVFDATAQLLSLIHI
;
A
#
# COMPACT_ATOMS: atom_id res chain seq x y z
N TYR A 1 29.54 8.20 -16.51
CA TYR A 1 28.45 7.98 -15.54
C TYR A 1 27.16 7.83 -16.33
N GLY A 2 26.41 6.75 -16.10
CA GLY A 2 25.13 6.46 -16.74
C GLY A 2 24.19 5.79 -15.75
N SER A 3 22.92 5.70 -16.11
CA SER A 3 21.91 4.93 -15.39
C SER A 3 21.14 4.07 -16.37
N LYS A 4 20.73 2.90 -15.92
CA LYS A 4 19.85 2.00 -16.68
C LYS A 4 18.99 1.19 -15.73
N ILE A 5 17.74 1.06 -16.07
CA ILE A 5 16.81 0.13 -15.40
C ILE A 5 16.25 -0.79 -16.47
N ARG A 6 16.21 -2.07 -16.19
CA ARG A 6 15.65 -3.10 -17.07
C ARG A 6 14.81 -4.05 -16.25
N ASN A 7 13.53 -4.10 -16.53
CA ASN A 7 12.57 -4.95 -15.87
C ASN A 7 12.02 -5.99 -16.84
N ARG A 8 11.78 -7.20 -16.34
CA ARG A 8 11.09 -8.27 -17.05
C ARG A 8 10.19 -8.97 -16.05
N GLY A 9 8.97 -9.24 -16.44
CA GLY A 9 8.02 -9.97 -15.61
C GLY A 9 7.09 -10.83 -16.43
N ALA A 10 6.56 -11.84 -15.77
CA ALA A 10 5.49 -12.69 -16.27
C ALA A 10 4.60 -13.07 -15.09
N ASN A 11 3.31 -13.04 -15.28
CA ASN A 11 2.34 -13.48 -14.29
C ASN A 11 1.36 -14.49 -14.89
N GLY A 12 0.83 -15.36 -14.03
CA GLY A 12 -0.20 -16.32 -14.36
C GLY A 12 -1.25 -16.36 -13.25
N TYR A 13 -2.52 -16.37 -13.62
CA TYR A 13 -3.63 -16.38 -12.70
C TYR A 13 -4.63 -17.46 -13.08
N PHE A 14 -5.05 -18.24 -12.08
CA PHE A 14 -6.09 -19.25 -12.23
C PHE A 14 -7.12 -19.11 -11.12
N LYS A 15 -8.40 -19.13 -11.47
CA LYS A 15 -9.50 -19.12 -10.51
C LYS A 15 -10.57 -20.09 -10.94
N ILE A 16 -11.02 -20.92 -9.99
CA ILE A 16 -12.19 -21.75 -10.11
C ILE A 16 -13.10 -21.51 -8.93
N GLY A 17 -14.40 -21.42 -9.18
CA GLY A 17 -15.42 -21.27 -8.15
C GLY A 17 -16.63 -22.11 -8.47
N MET A 18 -17.23 -22.66 -7.43
CA MET A 18 -18.46 -23.44 -7.55
C MET A 18 -19.45 -23.06 -6.45
N PRO A 19 -20.73 -23.02 -6.73
CA PRO A 19 -21.75 -22.88 -5.69
C PRO A 19 -21.78 -24.15 -4.84
N VAL A 20 -21.71 -23.99 -3.52
CA VAL A 20 -21.70 -25.09 -2.55
C VAL A 20 -22.47 -24.66 -1.32
N GLY A 21 -23.51 -25.39 -0.97
CA GLY A 21 -24.29 -25.10 0.23
C GLY A 21 -25.60 -24.35 -0.04
N PRO A 22 -26.19 -23.75 1.01
CA PRO A 22 -27.48 -23.12 0.90
C PRO A 22 -27.44 -21.81 0.11
N SER A 23 -28.54 -21.48 -0.51
CA SER A 23 -28.81 -20.18 -1.09
C SER A 23 -29.76 -19.39 -0.20
N VAL A 24 -29.63 -18.07 -0.27
CA VAL A 24 -30.48 -17.10 0.43
C VAL A 24 -31.05 -16.15 -0.60
N TYR A 25 -32.36 -16.01 -0.60
CA TYR A 25 -33.04 -15.08 -1.50
C TYR A 25 -33.13 -13.68 -0.90
N ASP A 26 -32.71 -12.69 -1.65
CA ASP A 26 -32.93 -11.30 -1.34
C ASP A 26 -34.18 -10.80 -2.05
N ALA A 27 -35.23 -10.57 -1.26
CA ALA A 27 -36.51 -10.12 -1.79
C ALA A 27 -36.47 -8.66 -2.30
N ASP A 28 -35.54 -7.84 -1.77
CA ASP A 28 -35.41 -6.43 -2.13
C ASP A 28 -34.71 -6.27 -3.50
N GLU A 29 -33.75 -7.13 -3.81
CA GLU A 29 -33.01 -7.12 -5.09
C GLU A 29 -33.53 -8.16 -6.09
N GLN A 30 -34.43 -9.04 -5.67
CA GLN A 30 -34.91 -10.18 -6.44
C GLN A 30 -33.76 -11.08 -6.95
N ASP A 31 -32.71 -11.23 -6.13
CA ASP A 31 -31.52 -12.00 -6.43
C ASP A 31 -31.31 -13.15 -5.42
N GLU A 32 -30.63 -14.18 -5.88
CA GLU A 32 -30.30 -15.36 -5.09
C GLU A 32 -28.81 -15.40 -4.78
N MET A 33 -28.45 -15.16 -3.52
CA MET A 33 -27.07 -15.27 -3.05
C MET A 33 -26.75 -16.72 -2.71
N ARG A 34 -25.77 -17.31 -3.39
CA ARG A 34 -25.33 -18.69 -3.17
C ARG A 34 -24.00 -18.74 -2.44
N SER A 35 -23.97 -19.54 -1.38
CA SER A 35 -22.70 -19.91 -0.76
C SER A 35 -21.81 -20.60 -1.79
N ASN A 36 -20.53 -20.29 -1.75
CA ASN A 36 -19.61 -20.75 -2.79
C ASN A 36 -18.23 -21.09 -2.22
N LEU A 37 -17.60 -22.05 -2.88
CA LEU A 37 -16.20 -22.42 -2.66
C LEU A 37 -15.39 -21.92 -3.84
N ALA A 38 -14.28 -21.23 -3.58
CA ALA A 38 -13.39 -20.76 -4.60
C ALA A 38 -11.95 -21.13 -4.29
N PHE A 39 -11.21 -21.50 -5.32
CA PHE A 39 -9.78 -21.68 -5.30
C PHE A 39 -9.12 -20.71 -6.26
N VAL A 40 -8.06 -20.04 -5.80
CA VAL A 40 -7.28 -19.09 -6.57
C VAL A 40 -5.81 -19.48 -6.49
N ALA A 41 -5.15 -19.53 -7.62
CA ALA A 41 -3.71 -19.68 -7.72
C ALA A 41 -3.15 -18.51 -8.54
N ASP A 42 -2.10 -17.92 -8.06
CA ASP A 42 -1.41 -16.79 -8.67
C ASP A 42 0.09 -17.07 -8.68
N PHE A 43 0.73 -16.83 -9.82
CA PHE A 43 2.16 -16.98 -9.99
C PHE A 43 2.72 -15.70 -10.61
N ASP A 44 3.74 -15.14 -9.95
CA ASP A 44 4.50 -14.00 -10.44
C ASP A 44 5.98 -14.32 -10.56
N HIS A 45 6.55 -13.90 -11.68
CA HIS A 45 7.98 -13.84 -11.90
C HIS A 45 8.40 -12.43 -12.25
N PHE A 46 9.35 -11.88 -11.52
CA PHE A 46 9.88 -10.55 -11.76
C PHE A 46 11.41 -10.56 -11.68
N ASN A 47 12.03 -9.86 -12.63
CA ASN A 47 13.47 -9.69 -12.67
C ASN A 47 13.80 -8.24 -12.97
N GLU A 48 14.63 -7.64 -12.12
CA GLU A 48 15.11 -6.27 -12.26
C GLU A 48 16.63 -6.23 -12.27
N TYR A 49 17.16 -5.44 -13.18
CA TYR A 49 18.54 -5.02 -13.20
C TYR A 49 18.59 -3.49 -13.29
N ALA A 50 19.27 -2.87 -12.37
CA ALA A 50 19.48 -1.42 -12.39
C ALA A 50 20.96 -1.09 -12.10
N TYR A 51 21.48 -0.07 -12.78
CA TYR A 51 22.73 0.56 -12.35
C TYR A 51 22.60 2.09 -12.37
N PHE A 52 23.27 2.73 -11.44
CA PHE A 52 23.39 4.17 -11.32
C PHE A 52 24.83 4.52 -11.01
N GLY A 53 25.57 5.00 -12.05
CA GLY A 53 27.02 5.25 -11.91
C GLY A 53 27.77 3.97 -11.58
N LEU A 54 28.21 3.83 -10.34
CA LEU A 54 28.97 2.68 -9.84
C LEU A 54 28.15 1.73 -8.97
N ASN A 55 26.88 2.01 -8.79
CA ASN A 55 25.97 1.19 -8.02
C ASN A 55 25.26 0.20 -8.95
N ASP A 56 25.44 -1.10 -8.71
CA ASP A 56 24.78 -2.17 -9.41
C ASP A 56 23.74 -2.86 -8.53
N TYR A 57 22.53 -3.01 -9.04
CA TYR A 57 21.42 -3.70 -8.39
C TYR A 57 20.90 -4.83 -9.26
N ARG A 58 20.59 -5.96 -8.64
CA ARG A 58 19.89 -7.09 -9.27
C ARG A 58 18.87 -7.65 -8.33
N GLY A 59 17.61 -7.73 -8.79
CA GLY A 59 16.50 -8.36 -8.11
C GLY A 59 15.89 -9.46 -8.95
N ASN A 60 15.58 -10.60 -8.33
CA ASN A 60 14.82 -11.69 -8.94
C ASN A 60 13.80 -12.20 -7.94
N GLU A 61 12.55 -12.22 -8.33
CA GLU A 61 11.43 -12.67 -7.52
C GLU A 61 10.62 -13.73 -8.26
N ASN A 62 10.28 -14.80 -7.54
CA ASN A 62 9.29 -15.78 -7.95
C ASN A 62 8.32 -15.98 -6.80
N THR A 63 7.06 -15.77 -7.06
CA THR A 63 6.01 -15.87 -6.05
C THR A 63 4.91 -16.81 -6.51
N LEU A 64 4.48 -17.69 -5.62
CA LEU A 64 3.29 -18.53 -5.81
C LEU A 64 2.35 -18.30 -4.63
N SER A 65 1.14 -17.84 -4.92
CA SER A 65 0.07 -17.67 -3.92
C SER A 65 -1.07 -18.64 -4.22
N LEU A 66 -1.50 -19.37 -3.22
CA LEU A 66 -2.63 -20.29 -3.27
C LEU A 66 -3.65 -19.88 -2.23
N ASN A 67 -4.91 -19.76 -2.61
CA ASN A 67 -5.98 -19.38 -1.69
C ASN A 67 -7.21 -20.24 -1.92
N LEU A 68 -7.67 -20.88 -0.86
CA LEU A 68 -8.92 -21.62 -0.81
C LEU A 68 -9.87 -20.88 0.12
N MET A 69 -11.05 -20.50 -0.37
CA MET A 69 -12.03 -19.74 0.39
C MET A 69 -13.44 -20.30 0.26
N TYR A 70 -14.17 -20.30 1.36
CA TYR A 70 -15.58 -20.60 1.41
C TYR A 70 -16.36 -19.39 1.91
N ASN A 71 -17.29 -18.92 1.10
CA ASN A 71 -18.21 -17.84 1.45
C ASN A 71 -19.57 -18.44 1.79
N HIS A 72 -20.00 -18.23 3.02
CA HIS A 72 -21.29 -18.69 3.53
C HIS A 72 -22.24 -17.52 3.76
N TYR A 73 -23.42 -17.57 3.18
CA TYR A 73 -24.50 -16.62 3.43
C TYR A 73 -25.45 -17.16 4.49
N PHE A 74 -25.50 -16.51 5.67
CA PHE A 74 -26.48 -16.82 6.71
C PHE A 74 -27.85 -16.21 6.37
N THR A 75 -27.81 -14.97 5.89
CA THR A 75 -28.97 -14.20 5.42
C THR A 75 -28.49 -13.30 4.28
N TYR A 76 -29.43 -12.66 3.59
CA TYR A 76 -29.08 -11.63 2.59
C TYR A 76 -28.31 -10.43 3.18
N ARG A 77 -28.33 -10.26 4.53
CA ARG A 77 -27.59 -9.20 5.23
C ARG A 77 -26.28 -9.64 5.84
N SER A 78 -26.07 -10.95 5.98
CA SER A 78 -24.90 -11.43 6.72
C SER A 78 -24.22 -12.60 6.02
N SER A 79 -22.91 -12.51 5.89
CA SER A 79 -22.06 -13.56 5.33
C SER A 79 -20.78 -13.72 6.13
N LEU A 80 -20.20 -14.90 6.02
CA LEU A 80 -18.90 -15.24 6.59
C LEU A 80 -18.03 -15.86 5.50
N ILE A 81 -16.87 -15.29 5.29
CA ILE A 81 -15.81 -15.87 4.47
C ILE A 81 -14.81 -16.51 5.42
N VAL A 82 -14.50 -17.78 5.21
CA VAL A 82 -13.37 -18.46 5.84
C VAL A 82 -12.44 -18.97 4.76
N GLY A 83 -11.15 -18.91 5.01
CA GLY A 83 -10.19 -19.36 4.01
C GLY A 83 -8.84 -19.73 4.58
N ALA A 84 -8.06 -20.42 3.75
CA ALA A 84 -6.68 -20.74 4.00
C ALA A 84 -5.83 -20.30 2.80
N GLN A 85 -4.65 -19.77 3.09
CA GLN A 85 -3.71 -19.27 2.08
C GLN A 85 -2.33 -19.84 2.32
N GLY A 86 -1.68 -20.25 1.22
CA GLY A 86 -0.24 -20.49 1.18
C GLY A 86 0.43 -19.45 0.30
N HIS A 87 1.58 -18.96 0.74
CA HIS A 87 2.38 -18.00 0.00
C HIS A 87 3.84 -18.47 0.02
N LEU A 88 4.41 -18.64 -1.16
CA LEU A 88 5.79 -19.06 -1.34
C LEU A 88 6.48 -17.97 -2.16
N GLN A 89 7.48 -17.32 -1.59
CA GLN A 89 8.26 -16.29 -2.25
C GLN A 89 9.73 -16.68 -2.22
N TYR A 90 10.32 -16.77 -3.38
CA TYR A 90 11.75 -16.88 -3.56
C TYR A 90 12.26 -15.56 -4.10
N TYR A 91 12.97 -14.81 -3.27
CA TYR A 91 13.49 -13.49 -3.57
C TYR A 91 14.99 -13.47 -3.45
N ARG A 92 15.66 -13.03 -4.50
CA ARG A 92 17.10 -12.75 -4.52
C ARG A 92 17.32 -11.29 -4.82
N GLU A 93 18.01 -10.62 -3.94
CA GLU A 93 18.36 -9.22 -4.09
C GLU A 93 19.84 -9.04 -3.80
N SER A 94 20.61 -8.58 -4.79
CA SER A 94 22.01 -8.24 -4.60
C SER A 94 22.29 -6.81 -5.00
N PHE A 95 23.12 -6.16 -4.21
CA PHE A 95 23.53 -4.79 -4.39
C PHE A 95 25.04 -4.67 -4.23
N ALA A 96 25.71 -4.07 -5.21
CA ALA A 96 27.13 -3.76 -5.18
C ALA A 96 27.33 -2.25 -5.23
N ASN A 97 28.03 -1.72 -4.23
CA ASN A 97 28.44 -0.32 -4.18
C ASN A 97 29.94 -0.24 -4.49
N ASN A 98 30.26 0.24 -5.69
CA ASN A 98 31.63 0.34 -6.21
C ASN A 98 32.16 1.78 -6.13
N THR A 99 31.82 2.54 -5.08
CA THR A 99 32.18 3.95 -4.97
C THR A 99 33.70 4.15 -4.79
N PRO A 100 34.42 4.67 -5.78
CA PRO A 100 35.89 4.74 -5.73
C PRO A 100 36.44 5.90 -4.93
N TRP A 101 35.65 6.84 -4.46
CA TRP A 101 36.06 8.03 -3.73
C TRP A 101 36.61 7.73 -2.34
N ILE A 102 36.23 6.58 -1.79
CA ILE A 102 36.76 6.08 -0.52
C ILE A 102 37.86 5.09 -0.89
N ALA A 103 39.07 5.62 -1.17
CA ALA A 103 40.22 4.88 -1.68
C ALA A 103 40.71 3.70 -0.80
N ALA A 104 40.07 3.44 0.33
CA ALA A 104 40.38 2.37 1.28
C ALA A 104 39.22 1.42 1.53
N ALA A 105 37.99 1.65 1.00
CA ALA A 105 36.87 0.75 1.20
C ALA A 105 36.76 -0.22 0.01
N PRO A 106 36.80 -1.56 0.25
CA PRO A 106 36.46 -2.53 -0.78
C PRO A 106 35.02 -2.29 -1.26
N ALA A 107 34.74 -2.67 -2.51
CA ALA A 107 33.37 -2.71 -3.01
C ALA A 107 32.49 -3.48 -2.02
N THR A 108 31.43 -2.85 -1.53
CA THR A 108 30.51 -3.50 -0.61
C THR A 108 29.48 -4.26 -1.41
N LEU A 109 29.36 -5.55 -1.15
CA LEU A 109 28.33 -6.42 -1.73
C LEU A 109 27.37 -6.83 -0.61
N TYR A 110 26.09 -6.65 -0.85
CA TYR A 110 25.00 -7.14 0.01
C TYR A 110 24.12 -8.10 -0.76
N ASP A 111 23.93 -9.29 -0.22
CA ASP A 111 22.99 -10.29 -0.71
C ASP A 111 21.84 -10.47 0.28
N PHE A 112 20.62 -10.16 -0.17
CA PHE A 112 19.40 -10.24 0.64
C PHE A 112 18.50 -11.39 0.17
N ASP A 113 19.07 -12.56 -0.01
CA ASP A 113 18.31 -13.74 -0.41
C ASP A 113 17.25 -14.08 0.66
N ARG A 114 16.05 -14.38 0.21
CA ARG A 114 14.93 -14.76 1.05
C ARG A 114 14.11 -15.88 0.40
N ASN A 115 13.94 -16.96 1.13
CA ASN A 115 13.01 -18.02 0.78
C ASN A 115 11.89 -18.00 1.83
N GLU A 116 10.86 -17.25 1.54
CA GLU A 116 9.77 -16.99 2.47
C GLU A 116 8.62 -17.95 2.17
N GLN A 117 8.21 -18.69 3.20
CA GLN A 117 7.09 -19.60 3.16
C GLN A 117 6.11 -19.19 4.25
N GLU A 118 4.91 -18.86 3.85
CA GLU A 118 3.85 -18.44 4.76
C GLU A 118 2.60 -19.28 4.53
N VAL A 119 2.00 -19.72 5.61
CA VAL A 119 0.70 -20.37 5.62
C VAL A 119 -0.20 -19.67 6.62
N GLY A 120 -1.41 -19.37 6.20
CA GLY A 120 -2.37 -18.65 7.03
C GLY A 120 -3.80 -19.11 6.86
N ALA A 121 -4.60 -18.77 7.85
CA ALA A 121 -6.04 -18.92 7.81
C ALA A 121 -6.71 -17.62 8.24
N TYR A 122 -7.90 -17.37 7.69
CA TYR A 122 -8.63 -16.15 7.98
C TYR A 122 -10.13 -16.37 8.05
N ALA A 123 -10.80 -15.48 8.77
CA ALA A 123 -12.23 -15.35 8.80
C ALA A 123 -12.62 -13.88 8.68
N GLU A 124 -13.65 -13.60 7.88
CA GLU A 124 -14.20 -12.27 7.69
C GLU A 124 -15.72 -12.32 7.69
N TYR A 125 -16.32 -11.60 8.62
CA TYR A 125 -17.75 -11.46 8.76
C TYR A 125 -18.21 -10.13 8.19
N THR A 126 -19.22 -10.18 7.34
CA THR A 126 -19.87 -9.02 6.75
C THR A 126 -21.32 -8.95 7.21
N TYR A 127 -21.73 -7.77 7.69
CA TYR A 127 -23.12 -7.44 7.93
C TYR A 127 -23.48 -6.16 7.20
N SER A 128 -24.56 -6.19 6.41
CA SER A 128 -24.97 -5.07 5.58
C SER A 128 -26.47 -4.86 5.61
N ILE A 129 -26.89 -3.61 5.81
CA ILE A 129 -28.25 -3.15 5.57
C ILE A 129 -28.18 -2.25 4.35
N LYS A 130 -28.87 -2.63 3.28
CA LYS A 130 -28.87 -1.90 2.01
C LYS A 130 -29.03 -0.41 2.24
N ASP A 131 -28.21 0.39 1.56
CA ASP A 131 -28.21 1.86 1.55
C ASP A 131 -28.09 2.56 2.91
N LYS A 132 -27.92 1.81 4.02
CA LYS A 132 -27.78 2.38 5.36
C LYS A 132 -26.45 2.13 6.01
N PHE A 133 -26.08 0.87 6.15
CA PHE A 133 -24.99 0.49 7.01
C PHE A 133 -24.32 -0.78 6.51
N SER A 134 -23.01 -0.83 6.58
CA SER A 134 -22.24 -2.05 6.35
C SER A 134 -21.05 -2.09 7.31
N VAL A 135 -20.81 -3.25 7.89
CA VAL A 135 -19.62 -3.52 8.69
C VAL A 135 -18.97 -4.81 8.19
N VAL A 136 -17.65 -4.76 8.10
CA VAL A 136 -16.79 -5.90 7.81
C VAL A 136 -15.78 -6.02 8.94
N ALA A 137 -15.70 -7.19 9.56
CA ALA A 137 -14.72 -7.48 10.60
C ALA A 137 -13.99 -8.78 10.24
N GLY A 138 -12.67 -8.71 10.19
CA GLY A 138 -11.84 -9.85 9.80
C GLY A 138 -10.68 -10.06 10.77
N ILE A 139 -10.27 -11.29 10.86
CA ILE A 139 -9.05 -11.71 11.56
C ILE A 139 -8.31 -12.73 10.71
N ARG A 140 -7.00 -12.60 10.65
CA ARG A 140 -6.13 -13.53 9.94
C ARG A 140 -4.98 -13.91 10.85
N GLY A 141 -4.61 -15.19 10.83
CA GLY A 141 -3.42 -15.72 11.48
C GLY A 141 -2.51 -16.36 10.45
N ASP A 142 -1.22 -15.97 10.45
CA ASP A 142 -0.21 -16.44 9.53
C ASP A 142 1.01 -16.94 10.28
N TYR A 143 1.57 -18.06 9.88
CA TYR A 143 2.88 -18.50 10.27
C TYR A 143 3.87 -18.33 9.12
N ASN A 144 4.92 -17.59 9.36
CA ASN A 144 5.98 -17.35 8.41
C ASN A 144 7.24 -18.10 8.83
N ALA A 145 7.63 -19.10 8.02
CA ALA A 145 8.73 -19.98 8.35
C ALA A 145 10.11 -19.30 8.26
N PHE A 146 10.25 -18.28 7.39
CA PHE A 146 11.52 -17.55 7.27
C PHE A 146 11.88 -16.75 8.54
N TYR A 147 10.87 -16.16 9.19
CA TYR A 147 11.05 -15.40 10.43
C TYR A 147 10.82 -16.25 11.67
N ASP A 148 10.33 -17.49 11.53
CA ASP A 148 9.87 -18.36 12.62
C ASP A 148 8.89 -17.62 13.55
N LYS A 149 7.89 -16.98 12.96
CA LYS A 149 6.93 -16.13 13.69
C LYS A 149 5.50 -16.38 13.27
N PHE A 150 4.62 -16.27 14.26
CA PHE A 150 3.18 -16.24 14.05
C PHE A 150 2.66 -14.81 14.17
N PHE A 151 1.82 -14.40 13.21
CA PHE A 151 1.21 -13.08 13.15
C PHE A 151 -0.30 -13.18 13.27
N VAL A 152 -0.90 -12.18 13.91
CA VAL A 152 -2.35 -12.00 13.91
C VAL A 152 -2.64 -10.60 13.40
N THR A 153 -3.44 -10.52 12.34
CA THR A 153 -3.78 -9.27 11.65
C THR A 153 -5.30 -9.06 11.66
N PRO A 154 -5.84 -8.39 12.71
CA PRO A 154 -7.21 -7.95 12.72
C PRO A 154 -7.42 -6.79 11.75
N ARG A 155 -8.60 -6.74 11.12
CA ARG A 155 -9.04 -5.62 10.28
C ARG A 155 -10.54 -5.36 10.46
N GLY A 156 -10.94 -4.12 10.27
CA GLY A 156 -12.34 -3.74 10.32
C GLY A 156 -12.63 -2.55 9.42
N HIS A 157 -13.81 -2.58 8.83
CA HIS A 157 -14.35 -1.49 8.01
C HIS A 157 -15.81 -1.24 8.38
N ILE A 158 -16.19 0.02 8.41
CA ILE A 158 -17.56 0.45 8.60
C ILE A 158 -17.93 1.47 7.53
N ARG A 159 -19.13 1.35 6.98
CA ARG A 159 -19.77 2.34 6.14
C ARG A 159 -21.13 2.65 6.71
N TRP A 160 -21.44 3.91 6.90
CA TRP A 160 -22.72 4.38 7.39
C TRP A 160 -23.23 5.53 6.52
N ASN A 161 -24.32 5.29 5.82
CA ASN A 161 -25.05 6.34 5.12
C ASN A 161 -25.99 7.02 6.13
N ILE A 162 -25.50 8.12 6.72
CA ILE A 162 -26.23 8.91 7.74
C ILE A 162 -27.51 9.48 7.10
N THR A 163 -27.37 9.96 5.87
CA THR A 163 -28.45 10.37 4.98
C THR A 163 -28.20 9.81 3.59
N PRO A 164 -29.16 9.88 2.64
CA PRO A 164 -28.90 9.50 1.24
C PRO A 164 -27.74 10.24 0.59
N SER A 165 -27.42 11.43 1.10
CA SER A 165 -26.34 12.29 0.57
C SER A 165 -25.09 12.35 1.46
N THR A 166 -25.10 11.75 2.65
CA THR A 166 -23.99 11.79 3.61
C THR A 166 -23.53 10.40 3.97
N THR A 167 -22.28 10.07 3.65
CA THR A 167 -21.67 8.78 3.95
C THR A 167 -20.46 8.96 4.85
N LEU A 168 -20.44 8.24 5.98
CA LEU A 168 -19.29 8.10 6.86
C LEU A 168 -18.67 6.72 6.64
N ARG A 169 -17.32 6.65 6.54
CA ARG A 169 -16.55 5.41 6.50
C ARG A 169 -15.47 5.44 7.55
N GLY A 170 -15.16 4.28 8.12
CA GLY A 170 -14.05 4.11 9.03
C GLY A 170 -13.34 2.79 8.74
N SER A 171 -12.05 2.74 8.97
CA SER A 171 -11.27 1.51 8.86
C SER A 171 -10.14 1.46 9.85
N ALA A 172 -9.79 0.26 10.28
CA ALA A 172 -8.61 -0.01 11.07
C ALA A 172 -8.04 -1.38 10.66
N GLY A 173 -6.72 -1.50 10.59
CA GLY A 173 -6.07 -2.76 10.25
C GLY A 173 -4.61 -2.79 10.68
N LEU A 174 -4.20 -3.94 11.23
CA LEU A 174 -2.82 -4.26 11.53
C LEU A 174 -2.24 -5.05 10.36
N GLY A 175 -1.00 -4.72 9.95
CA GLY A 175 -0.29 -5.41 8.87
C GLY A 175 1.15 -5.69 9.22
N TYR A 176 1.68 -6.73 8.60
CA TYR A 176 3.11 -7.08 8.58
C TYR A 176 3.57 -7.16 7.14
N ARG A 177 4.81 -6.80 6.88
CA ARG A 177 5.40 -6.83 5.55
C ARG A 177 6.89 -7.18 5.64
N SER A 178 7.35 -8.07 4.77
CA SER A 178 8.77 -8.24 4.49
C SER A 178 9.25 -7.11 3.60
N THR A 179 10.33 -6.44 3.99
CA THR A 179 10.89 -5.30 3.26
C THR A 179 11.85 -5.79 2.18
N ASN A 180 11.72 -5.26 0.98
CA ASN A 180 12.71 -5.39 -0.09
C ASN A 180 13.68 -4.20 0.02
N VAL A 181 14.76 -4.39 0.77
CA VAL A 181 15.58 -3.33 1.34
C VAL A 181 16.08 -2.31 0.31
N ILE A 182 16.61 -2.79 -0.80
CA ILE A 182 17.15 -1.91 -1.86
C ILE A 182 16.05 -1.45 -2.80
N THR A 183 15.14 -2.36 -3.23
CA THR A 183 14.05 -2.01 -4.15
C THR A 183 13.13 -0.95 -3.56
N ASP A 184 12.76 -1.06 -2.29
CA ASP A 184 11.92 -0.06 -1.61
C ASP A 184 12.60 1.32 -1.52
N ASN A 185 13.92 1.36 -1.68
CA ASN A 185 14.76 2.55 -1.57
C ASN A 185 15.60 2.82 -2.84
N ILE A 186 15.18 2.33 -4.00
CA ILE A 186 15.99 2.34 -5.23
C ILE A 186 16.43 3.76 -5.66
N GLY A 187 15.67 4.77 -5.30
CA GLY A 187 16.03 6.18 -5.53
C GLY A 187 17.35 6.59 -4.88
N MET A 188 17.77 5.92 -3.80
CA MET A 188 19.05 6.17 -3.14
C MET A 188 20.24 5.80 -4.02
N LEU A 189 20.09 4.87 -4.95
CA LEU A 189 21.16 4.43 -5.84
C LEU A 189 21.63 5.54 -6.79
N ALA A 190 20.78 6.54 -7.01
CA ALA A 190 21.13 7.71 -7.84
C ALA A 190 22.12 8.66 -7.15
N THR A 191 22.33 8.52 -5.84
CA THR A 191 23.31 9.32 -5.09
C THR A 191 24.70 8.70 -5.20
N GLY A 192 25.73 9.49 -5.07
CA GLY A 192 27.13 9.00 -4.99
C GLY A 192 27.51 8.50 -3.59
N ARG A 193 26.56 8.43 -2.65
CA ARG A 193 26.81 8.03 -1.27
C ARG A 193 26.99 6.51 -1.16
N GLN A 194 27.82 6.10 -0.21
CA GLN A 194 27.97 4.70 0.14
C GLN A 194 26.77 4.23 0.96
N ILE A 195 26.19 3.08 0.59
CA ILE A 195 25.15 2.42 1.38
C ILE A 195 25.83 1.50 2.40
N VAL A 196 25.51 1.67 3.67
CA VAL A 196 26.10 0.93 4.79
C VAL A 196 25.01 0.29 5.63
N ILE A 197 25.18 -0.99 5.96
CA ILE A 197 24.33 -1.72 6.90
C ILE A 197 25.23 -2.20 8.03
N PRO A 198 25.25 -1.48 9.17
CA PRO A 198 26.21 -1.74 10.25
C PRO A 198 26.06 -3.13 10.89
N ASP A 199 24.82 -3.62 11.00
CA ASP A 199 24.49 -4.94 11.53
C ASP A 199 23.73 -5.72 10.47
N PHE A 200 24.45 -6.25 9.47
CA PHE A 200 23.85 -7.00 8.38
C PHE A 200 23.27 -8.34 8.83
N ASP A 201 23.94 -9.03 9.73
CA ASP A 201 23.51 -10.35 10.22
C ASP A 201 22.27 -10.27 11.11
N GLY A 202 22.17 -9.19 11.91
CA GLY A 202 21.01 -8.89 12.76
C GLY A 202 19.87 -8.12 12.07
N PHE A 203 20.04 -7.79 10.79
CA PHE A 203 19.11 -6.95 10.07
C PHE A 203 17.75 -7.63 9.86
N ASN A 204 16.73 -7.12 10.53
CA ASN A 204 15.37 -7.66 10.48
C ASN A 204 14.55 -6.94 9.42
N ARG A 205 14.16 -7.65 8.38
CA ARG A 205 13.40 -7.14 7.23
C ARG A 205 11.88 -7.14 7.43
N LEU A 206 11.39 -7.43 8.63
CA LEU A 206 9.97 -7.50 8.92
C LEU A 206 9.47 -6.18 9.51
N GLU A 207 8.56 -5.54 8.82
CA GLU A 207 7.86 -4.33 9.26
C GLU A 207 6.48 -4.65 9.83
N LYS A 208 6.05 -3.84 10.79
CA LYS A 208 4.72 -3.89 11.41
C LYS A 208 4.11 -2.51 11.44
N ALA A 209 2.88 -2.38 10.95
CA ALA A 209 2.16 -1.11 10.97
C ALA A 209 0.68 -1.28 11.30
N LEU A 210 0.12 -0.29 12.00
CA LEU A 210 -1.31 -0.13 12.24
C LEU A 210 -1.79 1.09 11.44
N THR A 211 -2.79 0.89 10.59
CA THR A 211 -3.47 1.99 9.90
C THR A 211 -4.87 2.14 10.46
N VAL A 212 -5.24 3.38 10.81
CA VAL A 212 -6.59 3.76 11.28
C VAL A 212 -6.99 5.02 10.55
N GLY A 213 -8.23 5.09 10.10
CA GLY A 213 -8.71 6.29 9.45
C GLY A 213 -10.19 6.25 9.12
N GLY A 214 -10.64 7.33 8.52
CA GLY A 214 -12.02 7.46 8.11
C GLY A 214 -12.22 8.54 7.06
N SER A 215 -13.40 8.53 6.46
CA SER A 215 -13.80 9.49 5.44
C SER A 215 -15.25 9.91 5.64
N LEU A 216 -15.50 11.19 5.38
CA LEU A 216 -16.83 11.78 5.32
C LEU A 216 -17.07 12.29 3.90
N THR A 217 -18.10 11.79 3.26
CA THR A 217 -18.49 12.21 1.91
C THR A 217 -19.88 12.85 1.97
N GLN A 218 -20.01 14.05 1.42
CA GLN A 218 -21.26 14.77 1.29
C GLN A 218 -21.54 15.07 -0.18
N THR A 219 -22.71 14.63 -0.66
CA THR A 219 -23.22 14.99 -1.99
C THR A 219 -24.26 16.10 -1.84
N PHE A 220 -24.15 17.13 -2.64
CA PHE A 220 -25.07 18.26 -2.71
C PHE A 220 -25.84 18.17 -4.02
N GLY A 221 -27.14 17.96 -3.95
CA GLY A 221 -28.03 18.06 -5.10
C GLY A 221 -28.22 19.55 -5.46
N LEU A 222 -27.50 20.02 -6.46
CA LEU A 222 -27.63 21.37 -6.96
C LEU A 222 -28.71 21.42 -8.04
N VAL A 223 -29.45 22.53 -8.10
CA VAL A 223 -30.69 22.68 -8.90
C VAL A 223 -30.50 22.52 -10.41
N SER A 224 -29.30 22.26 -10.93
CA SER A 224 -29.05 21.89 -12.36
C SER A 224 -27.58 22.12 -12.74
N PRO A 225 -27.05 21.38 -13.70
CA PRO A 225 -27.38 20.04 -14.16
C PRO A 225 -26.56 18.94 -13.49
N GLY A 226 -25.90 19.15 -12.35
CA GLY A 226 -25.11 18.09 -11.73
C GLY A 226 -24.87 18.27 -10.25
N ASP A 227 -24.71 17.13 -9.59
CA ASP A 227 -24.39 17.06 -8.17
C ASP A 227 -22.94 17.49 -7.93
N ALA A 228 -22.71 18.18 -6.80
CA ALA A 228 -21.37 18.39 -6.27
C ALA A 228 -21.11 17.38 -5.15
N THR A 229 -19.93 16.82 -5.11
CA THR A 229 -19.51 15.91 -4.03
C THR A 229 -18.24 16.45 -3.37
N LEU A 230 -18.27 16.52 -2.04
CA LEU A 230 -17.13 16.86 -1.20
C LEU A 230 -16.80 15.68 -0.32
N SER A 231 -15.54 15.24 -0.33
CA SER A 231 -15.03 14.21 0.58
C SER A 231 -13.89 14.77 1.42
N PHE A 232 -13.87 14.37 2.66
CA PHE A 232 -12.76 14.58 3.59
C PHE A 232 -12.30 13.24 4.11
N ASP A 233 -10.99 12.94 3.98
CA ASP A 233 -10.36 11.73 4.43
C ASP A 233 -9.24 12.03 5.41
N TYR A 234 -9.14 11.22 6.46
CA TYR A 234 -8.01 11.20 7.38
C TYR A 234 -7.55 9.77 7.62
N PHE A 235 -6.26 9.54 7.47
CA PHE A 235 -5.62 8.26 7.77
C PHE A 235 -4.32 8.47 8.52
N ARG A 236 -4.14 7.70 9.58
CA ARG A 236 -2.89 7.56 10.31
C ARG A 236 -2.34 6.16 10.16
N THR A 237 -1.08 6.06 9.70
CA THR A 237 -0.30 4.82 9.73
C THR A 237 0.80 4.96 10.77
N GLN A 238 0.76 4.11 11.78
CA GLN A 238 1.75 4.03 12.84
C GLN A 238 2.65 2.83 12.60
N PHE A 239 3.94 3.06 12.41
CA PHE A 239 4.95 2.01 12.29
C PHE A 239 5.52 1.66 13.65
N TYR A 240 5.60 0.37 13.98
CA TYR A 240 6.16 -0.15 15.23
C TYR A 240 7.52 -0.78 15.05
N ASN A 241 7.81 -1.27 13.87
CA ASN A 241 9.09 -1.75 13.42
C ASN A 241 9.25 -1.37 11.96
N SER A 242 10.34 -0.73 11.61
CA SER A 242 10.59 -0.28 10.25
C SER A 242 12.08 -0.33 9.90
N VAL A 243 12.35 -0.52 8.64
CA VAL A 243 13.68 -0.29 8.07
C VAL A 243 13.84 1.19 7.81
N ILE A 244 14.86 1.79 8.40
CA ILE A 244 15.20 3.20 8.22
C ILE A 244 16.35 3.30 7.22
N ALA A 245 16.17 4.13 6.20
CA ALA A 245 17.22 4.57 5.30
C ALA A 245 17.62 6.00 5.72
N ASP A 246 18.59 6.09 6.62
CA ASP A 246 19.03 7.35 7.18
C ASP A 246 19.98 8.07 6.22
N GLN A 247 19.49 9.16 5.64
CA GLN A 247 20.25 10.02 4.73
C GLN A 247 20.87 11.23 5.43
N GLU A 248 20.58 11.42 6.71
CA GLU A 248 21.10 12.53 7.51
C GLU A 248 22.31 12.12 8.38
N TYR A 249 22.59 10.81 8.45
CA TYR A 249 23.67 10.26 9.27
C TYR A 249 25.03 10.83 8.87
N SER A 250 25.32 10.90 7.57
CA SER A 250 26.58 11.41 7.01
C SER A 250 26.38 11.96 5.61
N ALA A 251 27.26 12.90 5.21
CA ALA A 251 27.24 13.48 3.87
C ALA A 251 27.60 12.47 2.77
N ASP A 252 28.39 11.46 3.09
CA ASP A 252 28.94 10.46 2.16
C ASP A 252 28.35 9.06 2.33
N GLN A 253 27.50 8.86 3.33
CA GLN A 253 26.88 7.55 3.60
C GLN A 253 25.36 7.66 3.74
N ILE A 254 24.69 6.59 3.36
CA ILE A 254 23.31 6.31 3.71
C ILE A 254 23.33 5.05 4.57
N VAL A 255 22.83 5.15 5.78
CA VAL A 255 22.86 4.05 6.74
C VAL A 255 21.50 3.40 6.84
N LEU A 256 21.44 2.07 6.59
CA LEU A 256 20.22 1.31 6.75
C LEU A 256 20.28 0.49 8.05
N TYR A 257 19.26 0.63 8.87
CA TYR A 257 19.13 -0.10 10.12
C TYR A 257 17.67 -0.31 10.51
N ASN A 258 17.43 -1.23 11.43
CA ASN A 258 16.12 -1.44 12.03
C ASN A 258 15.86 -0.43 13.13
N SER A 259 14.63 0.07 13.18
CA SER A 259 14.16 0.91 14.28
C SER A 259 12.85 0.35 14.83
N ASP A 260 12.83 0.09 16.14
CA ASP A 260 11.65 -0.21 16.94
C ASP A 260 10.96 1.06 17.44
N LYS A 261 11.51 2.21 17.12
CA LYS A 261 10.98 3.51 17.49
C LYS A 261 9.79 3.88 16.61
N ARG A 262 8.87 4.62 17.21
CA ARG A 262 7.63 5.00 16.54
C ARG A 262 7.89 5.99 15.42
N SER A 263 7.50 5.60 14.23
CA SER A 263 7.39 6.47 13.06
C SER A 263 5.93 6.51 12.62
N TYR A 264 5.47 7.59 12.01
CA TYR A 264 4.08 7.70 11.58
C TYR A 264 3.94 8.47 10.28
N THR A 265 2.79 8.28 9.67
CA THR A 265 2.33 9.10 8.55
C THR A 265 0.86 9.45 8.78
N ASP A 266 0.57 10.74 8.86
CA ASP A 266 -0.78 11.28 8.87
C ASP A 266 -1.09 11.85 7.47
N THR A 267 -2.22 11.44 6.91
CA THR A 267 -2.68 11.94 5.61
C THR A 267 -4.05 12.54 5.75
N TYR A 268 -4.19 13.79 5.34
CA TYR A 268 -5.44 14.52 5.22
C TYR A 268 -5.70 14.79 3.75
N GLN A 269 -6.89 14.46 3.26
CA GLN A 269 -7.25 14.71 1.88
C GLN A 269 -8.65 15.31 1.79
N ILE A 270 -8.80 16.26 0.89
CA ILE A 270 -10.08 16.85 0.51
C ILE A 270 -10.22 16.65 -0.98
N ASP A 271 -11.32 16.02 -1.40
CA ASP A 271 -11.69 15.85 -2.80
C ASP A 271 -12.99 16.58 -3.08
N PHE A 272 -13.02 17.33 -4.16
CA PHE A 272 -14.18 18.04 -4.66
C PHE A 272 -14.43 17.65 -6.12
N SER A 273 -15.65 17.19 -6.41
CA SER A 273 -16.11 16.85 -7.77
C SER A 273 -17.40 17.59 -8.04
N TRP A 274 -17.51 18.23 -9.20
CA TRP A 274 -18.67 19.01 -9.58
C TRP A 274 -18.88 19.04 -11.09
N THR A 275 -20.13 18.88 -11.51
CA THR A 275 -20.57 19.02 -12.89
C THR A 275 -21.50 20.24 -13.04
N PRO A 276 -20.95 21.49 -13.09
CA PRO A 276 -21.74 22.74 -13.02
C PRO A 276 -22.72 22.92 -14.19
N VAL A 277 -22.35 22.41 -15.34
CA VAL A 277 -23.15 22.38 -16.57
C VAL A 277 -22.97 21.05 -17.26
N GLU A 278 -23.92 20.65 -18.10
CA GLU A 278 -23.79 19.41 -18.87
C GLU A 278 -22.44 19.32 -19.56
N ARG A 279 -21.74 18.20 -19.35
CA ARG A 279 -20.47 17.87 -20.02
C ARG A 279 -19.25 18.68 -19.56
N LEU A 280 -19.37 19.47 -18.50
CA LEU A 280 -18.24 20.12 -17.85
C LEU A 280 -18.03 19.47 -16.49
N ASP A 281 -16.95 18.73 -16.33
CA ASP A 281 -16.58 18.07 -15.08
C ASP A 281 -15.37 18.79 -14.48
N ILE A 282 -15.47 19.13 -13.21
CA ILE A 282 -14.41 19.76 -12.44
C ILE A 282 -14.06 18.82 -11.29
N PHE A 283 -12.80 18.46 -11.17
CA PHE A 283 -12.26 17.69 -10.05
C PHE A 283 -11.09 18.42 -9.44
N ALA A 284 -11.13 18.60 -8.13
CA ALA A 284 -10.04 19.18 -7.36
C ALA A 284 -9.71 18.29 -6.17
N THR A 285 -8.43 18.09 -5.90
CA THR A 285 -7.96 17.39 -4.71
C THR A 285 -6.86 18.20 -4.04
N PHE A 286 -6.90 18.21 -2.71
CA PHE A 286 -5.82 18.71 -1.87
C PHE A 286 -5.46 17.63 -0.86
N ARG A 287 -4.17 17.25 -0.82
CA ARG A 287 -3.64 16.32 0.17
C ARG A 287 -2.53 16.99 0.96
N TYR A 288 -2.61 16.85 2.27
CA TYR A 288 -1.52 17.15 3.20
C TYR A 288 -1.04 15.85 3.84
N THR A 289 0.27 15.65 3.87
CA THR A 289 0.92 14.48 4.46
C THR A 289 1.95 14.94 5.47
N ASP A 290 1.76 14.55 6.72
CA ASP A 290 2.75 14.68 7.78
C ASP A 290 3.37 13.30 8.02
N SER A 291 4.63 13.12 7.64
CA SER A 291 5.33 11.84 7.72
C SER A 291 6.66 12.02 8.42
N GLU A 292 6.75 11.46 9.62
CA GLU A 292 7.97 11.53 10.43
C GLU A 292 8.52 10.15 10.71
N MET A 293 9.84 10.07 10.77
CA MET A 293 10.57 8.89 11.23
C MET A 293 11.51 9.26 12.38
N THR A 294 11.75 8.30 13.26
CA THR A 294 12.72 8.48 14.34
C THR A 294 14.03 7.85 13.95
N ILE A 295 15.07 8.66 13.83
CA ILE A 295 16.44 8.25 13.50
C ILE A 295 17.34 8.22 14.74
N ASP A 296 18.38 7.40 14.68
CA ASP A 296 19.46 7.34 15.66
C ASP A 296 20.66 8.17 15.18
N ARG A 297 21.03 9.18 15.95
CA ARG A 297 22.17 10.04 15.62
C ARG A 297 23.49 9.43 16.09
N PRO A 298 24.62 9.78 15.45
CA PRO A 298 25.95 9.30 15.86
C PRO A 298 26.33 9.62 17.31
N ASP A 299 25.71 10.66 17.90
CA ASP A 299 25.91 11.05 19.31
C ASP A 299 25.12 10.19 20.32
N GLY A 300 24.44 9.15 19.84
CA GLY A 300 23.61 8.24 20.65
C GLY A 300 22.23 8.80 21.01
N LYS A 301 21.89 10.01 20.52
CA LYS A 301 20.56 10.59 20.70
C LYS A 301 19.64 10.19 19.56
N THR A 302 18.34 10.24 19.81
CA THR A 302 17.32 10.08 18.79
C THR A 302 16.82 11.43 18.33
N ALA A 303 16.52 11.56 17.05
CA ALA A 303 15.86 12.72 16.49
C ALA A 303 14.62 12.26 15.69
N ARG A 304 13.58 13.09 15.72
CA ARG A 304 12.45 12.93 14.85
C ARG A 304 12.65 13.84 13.66
N VAL A 305 12.61 13.27 12.47
CA VAL A 305 12.84 13.94 11.20
C VAL A 305 11.72 13.66 10.21
N GLU A 306 11.47 14.59 9.30
CA GLU A 306 10.59 14.37 8.19
C GLU A 306 11.10 13.23 7.30
N ARG A 307 10.20 12.38 6.80
CA ARG A 307 10.59 11.31 5.88
C ARG A 307 11.06 11.92 4.56
N PRO A 308 12.27 11.57 4.09
CA PRO A 308 12.79 12.10 2.82
C PRO A 308 11.90 11.72 1.64
N LEU A 309 11.91 12.53 0.59
CA LEU A 309 11.22 12.31 -0.68
C LEU A 309 9.67 12.23 -0.55
N VAL A 310 9.11 12.66 0.57
CA VAL A 310 7.67 12.78 0.78
C VAL A 310 7.24 14.23 0.61
N SER A 311 6.33 14.49 -0.31
CA SER A 311 5.73 15.81 -0.51
C SER A 311 4.72 16.10 0.59
N GLN A 312 4.90 17.19 1.35
CA GLN A 312 3.97 17.55 2.43
C GLN A 312 2.58 17.91 1.92
N TYR A 313 2.49 18.63 0.81
CA TYR A 313 1.20 18.89 0.19
C TYR A 313 1.23 18.69 -1.31
N LYS A 314 0.09 18.25 -1.81
CA LYS A 314 -0.18 18.01 -3.22
C LYS A 314 -1.56 18.52 -3.55
N THR A 315 -1.65 19.35 -4.58
CA THR A 315 -2.91 19.85 -5.12
C THR A 315 -3.02 19.43 -6.58
N LEU A 316 -4.20 19.01 -6.99
CA LEU A 316 -4.52 18.74 -8.38
C LEU A 316 -5.87 19.40 -8.71
N LEU A 317 -5.94 20.04 -9.85
CA LEU A 317 -7.16 20.53 -10.47
C LEU A 317 -7.25 19.94 -11.88
N ASN A 318 -8.35 19.28 -12.17
CA ASN A 318 -8.68 18.77 -13.49
C ASN A 318 -10.00 19.39 -13.95
N ILE A 319 -10.05 19.87 -15.18
CA ILE A 319 -11.24 20.40 -15.82
C ILE A 319 -11.40 19.69 -17.15
N GLN A 320 -12.51 19.01 -17.34
CA GLN A 320 -12.85 18.31 -18.57
C GLN A 320 -14.14 18.87 -19.16
N TYR A 321 -14.11 19.19 -20.44
CA TYR A 321 -15.29 19.60 -21.21
C TYR A 321 -15.46 18.73 -22.45
N ALA A 322 -16.66 18.14 -22.60
CA ALA A 322 -17.01 17.36 -23.78
C ALA A 322 -18.07 18.09 -24.64
N THR A 323 -17.81 18.25 -25.94
CA THR A 323 -18.81 18.80 -26.84
C THR A 323 -20.00 17.84 -27.05
N LYS A 324 -21.10 18.34 -27.63
CA LYS A 324 -22.27 17.52 -27.94
C LYS A 324 -21.87 16.27 -28.75
N PHE A 325 -22.43 15.11 -28.41
CA PHE A 325 -22.08 13.79 -28.95
C PHE A 325 -20.62 13.35 -28.70
N ARG A 326 -19.90 13.97 -27.75
CA ARG A 326 -18.48 13.68 -27.43
C ARG A 326 -17.56 13.71 -28.66
N ARG A 327 -17.84 14.56 -29.64
CA ARG A 327 -16.99 14.70 -30.86
C ARG A 327 -15.60 15.25 -30.50
N TRP A 328 -15.54 16.14 -29.53
CA TRP A 328 -14.32 16.70 -29.00
C TRP A 328 -14.38 16.66 -27.47
N VAL A 329 -13.27 16.27 -26.85
CA VAL A 329 -13.07 16.30 -25.40
C VAL A 329 -11.84 17.14 -25.16
N PHE A 330 -11.98 18.15 -24.31
CA PHE A 330 -10.89 19.00 -23.83
C PHE A 330 -10.64 18.64 -22.38
N ASP A 331 -9.39 18.37 -22.04
CA ASP A 331 -8.96 18.05 -20.68
C ASP A 331 -7.78 18.95 -20.34
N ALA A 332 -7.83 19.56 -19.15
CA ALA A 332 -6.76 20.37 -18.62
C ALA A 332 -6.50 19.98 -17.18
N THR A 333 -5.26 19.61 -16.87
CA THR A 333 -4.83 19.25 -15.51
C THR A 333 -3.70 20.15 -15.06
N ALA A 334 -3.87 20.73 -13.88
CA ALA A 334 -2.82 21.45 -13.17
C ALA A 334 -2.47 20.70 -11.87
N GLN A 335 -1.19 20.58 -11.57
CA GLN A 335 -0.70 19.93 -10.35
C GLN A 335 0.33 20.82 -9.67
N LEU A 336 0.20 20.96 -8.35
CA LEU A 336 1.16 21.63 -7.49
C LEU A 336 1.64 20.66 -6.41
N LEU A 337 2.93 20.58 -6.22
CA LEU A 337 3.60 19.79 -5.19
C LEU A 337 4.40 20.73 -4.28
N SER A 338 4.44 20.43 -2.98
CA SER A 338 5.40 21.10 -2.09
C SER A 338 6.83 20.73 -2.46
N LEU A 339 7.76 21.51 -1.98
CA LEU A 339 9.16 21.11 -1.94
C LEU A 339 9.28 19.78 -1.16
N ILE A 340 10.18 18.94 -1.62
CA ILE A 340 10.48 17.65 -1.01
C ILE A 340 11.75 17.86 -0.18
N HIS A 341 11.72 17.41 1.07
CA HIS A 341 12.94 17.38 1.88
C HIS A 341 13.91 16.34 1.28
N ILE A 342 15.09 16.82 0.90
CA ILE A 342 16.15 16.00 0.26
C ILE A 342 17.36 15.96 1.17
#